data_9e0be5200566af46b2960d674e2206cf
#
_entry.id   9e0be5200566af46b2960d674e2206cf
#
_cell.length_a   1.000
_cell.length_b   1.000
_cell.length_c   1.000
_cell.angle_alpha   90.00
_cell.angle_beta   90.00
_cell.angle_gamma   90.00
#
_symmetry.space_group_name_H-M   'P 1'
#
loop_
_entity.id
_entity.type
_entity.pdbx_description
1 polymer ?
#
loop_
_entity_poly.entity_id
_entity_poly.type
_entity_poly.pdbx_seq_one_letter_code
_entity_poly.pdbx_strand_id
1 'polypeptide(L)'
;MSKKPLILGIETSCDETAASVITENDQGKPIILSNIVSSQTDVHKEFGGVVPELAARSHIEKIDLIVKKALDDSGIKIKDIDAVASTAGPGLIVCLSVGLSFGKAFASSINKPFIAVNHLEGHALSPKLV
;
A
#
# COMPACT_ATOMS: atom_id res chain seq x y z
N MET A 1 -9.09 21.39 17.86
CA MET A 1 -9.62 20.78 16.65
C MET A 1 -8.83 19.50 16.34
N SER A 2 -9.51 18.37 16.27
CA SER A 2 -8.82 17.12 16.03
C SER A 2 -8.33 17.04 14.57
N LYS A 3 -7.08 16.66 14.42
CA LYS A 3 -6.50 16.44 13.12
C LYS A 3 -7.03 15.13 12.54
N LYS A 4 -7.46 15.14 11.28
CA LYS A 4 -7.90 13.93 10.60
C LYS A 4 -6.70 13.04 10.30
N PRO A 5 -6.80 11.72 10.50
CA PRO A 5 -5.68 10.83 10.26
C PRO A 5 -5.36 10.73 8.76
N LEU A 6 -4.06 10.64 8.46
CA LEU A 6 -3.55 10.41 7.11
C LEU A 6 -2.76 9.11 7.12
N ILE A 7 -3.22 8.13 6.35
CA ILE A 7 -2.63 6.80 6.34
C ILE A 7 -2.12 6.48 4.95
N LEU A 8 -0.85 6.04 4.88
CA LEU A 8 -0.26 5.50 3.66
C LEU A 8 -0.48 3.99 3.66
N GLY A 9 -1.23 3.48 2.69
CA GLY A 9 -1.48 2.06 2.52
C GLY A 9 -0.62 1.47 1.41
N ILE A 10 -0.05 0.28 1.64
CA ILE A 10 0.83 -0.42 0.71
C ILE A 10 0.32 -1.84 0.48
N GLU A 11 0.22 -2.24 -0.79
CA GLU A 11 -0.26 -3.56 -1.18
C GLU A 11 0.72 -4.22 -2.15
N THR A 12 1.29 -5.36 -1.76
CA THR A 12 2.19 -6.15 -2.61
C THR A 12 1.87 -7.65 -2.52
N SER A 13 0.60 -7.99 -2.27
CA SER A 13 0.22 -9.38 -1.96
C SER A 13 0.25 -10.33 -3.15
N CYS A 14 0.16 -9.85 -4.37
CA CYS A 14 0.08 -10.71 -5.54
C CYS A 14 0.81 -10.10 -6.74
N ASP A 15 0.07 -9.74 -7.78
CA ASP A 15 0.62 -9.28 -9.06
C ASP A 15 0.54 -7.76 -9.24
N GLU A 16 0.15 -7.04 -8.20
CA GLU A 16 0.06 -5.59 -8.24
C GLU A 16 0.89 -4.96 -7.14
N THR A 17 1.57 -3.87 -7.47
CA THR A 17 2.19 -2.99 -6.49
C THR A 17 1.30 -1.76 -6.38
N ALA A 18 0.76 -1.51 -5.21
CA ALA A 18 -0.17 -0.41 -5.03
C ALA A 18 0.15 0.38 -3.77
N ALA A 19 -0.12 1.68 -3.83
CA ALA A 19 -0.04 2.56 -2.67
C ALA A 19 -1.19 3.56 -2.74
N SER A 20 -1.75 3.87 -1.59
CA SER A 20 -2.84 4.83 -1.48
C SER A 20 -2.64 5.72 -0.27
N VAL A 21 -3.19 6.93 -0.34
CA VAL A 21 -3.25 7.82 0.82
C VAL A 21 -4.71 8.00 1.17
N ILE A 22 -5.04 7.71 2.41
CA ILE A 22 -6.42 7.68 2.89
C ILE A 22 -6.54 8.60 4.10
N THR A 23 -7.67 9.30 4.17
CA THR A 23 -8.05 10.10 5.33
C THR A 23 -9.54 9.85 5.64
N GLU A 24 -10.14 10.71 6.44
CA GLU A 24 -11.59 10.64 6.67
C GLU A 24 -12.20 12.03 6.54
N ASN A 25 -13.51 12.07 6.24
CA ASN A 25 -14.23 13.34 6.16
C ASN A 25 -14.73 13.77 7.56
N ASP A 26 -15.48 14.85 7.62
CA ASP A 26 -15.99 15.39 8.89
C ASP A 26 -16.94 14.44 9.62
N GLN A 27 -17.53 13.48 8.89
CA GLN A 27 -18.44 12.48 9.45
C GLN A 27 -17.72 11.17 9.77
N GLY A 28 -16.38 11.12 9.66
CA GLY A 28 -15.61 9.93 9.94
C GLY A 28 -15.63 8.88 8.83
N LYS A 29 -16.11 9.23 7.63
CA LYS A 29 -16.11 8.29 6.50
C LYS A 29 -14.77 8.33 5.79
N PRO A 30 -14.23 7.14 5.38
CA PRO A 30 -12.96 7.08 4.66
C PRO A 30 -13.02 7.84 3.34
N ILE A 31 -11.93 8.55 3.03
CA ILE A 31 -11.74 9.24 1.76
C ILE A 31 -10.40 8.81 1.18
N ILE A 32 -10.40 8.40 -0.09
CA ILE A 32 -9.18 8.04 -0.81
C ILE A 32 -8.65 9.30 -1.48
N LEU A 33 -7.50 9.80 -1.02
CA LEU A 33 -6.86 10.97 -1.60
C LEU A 33 -6.02 10.64 -2.82
N SER A 34 -5.46 9.44 -2.86
CA SER A 34 -4.75 8.93 -4.03
C SER A 34 -4.76 7.41 -4.01
N ASN A 35 -4.65 6.81 -5.19
CA ASN A 35 -4.58 5.36 -5.33
C ASN A 35 -3.80 5.04 -6.61
N ILE A 36 -2.58 4.55 -6.43
CA ILE A 36 -1.67 4.24 -7.55
C ILE A 36 -1.46 2.74 -7.59
N VAL A 37 -1.71 2.14 -8.75
CA VAL A 37 -1.58 0.70 -8.95
C VAL A 37 -0.70 0.44 -10.17
N SER A 38 0.24 -0.49 -10.02
CA SER A 38 1.06 -0.99 -11.12
C SER A 38 0.92 -2.50 -11.20
N SER A 39 0.38 -3.00 -12.31
CA SER A 39 0.16 -4.42 -12.51
C SER A 39 1.38 -5.12 -13.09
N GLN A 40 1.57 -6.39 -12.72
CA GLN A 40 2.62 -7.26 -13.26
C GLN A 40 2.07 -8.23 -14.31
N THR A 41 0.85 -8.01 -14.78
CA THR A 41 0.14 -8.96 -15.67
C THR A 41 0.99 -9.36 -16.88
N ASP A 42 1.61 -8.40 -17.55
CA ASP A 42 2.41 -8.69 -18.74
C ASP A 42 3.63 -9.56 -18.44
N VAL A 43 4.29 -9.33 -17.30
CA VAL A 43 5.44 -10.13 -16.88
C VAL A 43 5.02 -11.59 -16.63
N HIS A 44 3.95 -11.79 -15.88
CA HIS A 44 3.49 -13.14 -15.55
C HIS A 44 2.93 -13.87 -16.76
N LYS A 45 2.29 -13.17 -17.68
CA LYS A 45 1.74 -13.74 -18.90
C LYS A 45 2.83 -14.38 -19.75
N GLU A 46 4.00 -13.75 -19.84
CA GLU A 46 5.14 -14.28 -20.58
C GLU A 46 5.61 -15.64 -20.06
N PHE A 47 5.45 -15.87 -18.74
CA PHE A 47 5.88 -17.11 -18.09
C PHE A 47 4.73 -18.06 -17.77
N GLY A 48 3.53 -17.80 -18.29
CA GLY A 48 2.38 -18.69 -18.12
C GLY A 48 1.74 -18.62 -16.74
N GLY A 49 1.97 -17.59 -15.96
CA GLY A 49 1.39 -17.42 -14.64
C GLY A 49 2.29 -16.66 -13.68
N VAL A 50 1.88 -16.57 -12.41
CA VAL A 50 2.65 -15.87 -11.40
C VAL A 50 3.93 -16.62 -11.05
N VAL A 51 5.07 -15.95 -11.17
CA VAL A 51 6.38 -16.47 -10.76
C VAL A 51 6.81 -15.68 -9.51
N PRO A 52 6.81 -16.31 -8.31
CA PRO A 52 7.01 -15.59 -7.05
C PRO A 52 8.28 -14.72 -6.99
N GLU A 53 9.40 -15.24 -7.49
CA GLU A 53 10.65 -14.47 -7.47
C GLU A 53 10.60 -13.24 -8.38
N LEU A 54 9.99 -13.37 -9.56
CA LEU A 54 9.81 -12.25 -10.48
C LEU A 54 8.83 -11.24 -9.91
N ALA A 55 7.76 -11.72 -9.28
CA ALA A 55 6.78 -10.85 -8.64
C ALA A 55 7.42 -10.02 -7.53
N ALA A 56 8.19 -10.66 -6.65
CA ALA A 56 8.87 -9.97 -5.56
C ALA A 56 9.86 -8.93 -6.10
N ARG A 57 10.64 -9.28 -7.12
CA ARG A 57 11.60 -8.37 -7.74
C ARG A 57 10.89 -7.16 -8.35
N SER A 58 9.77 -7.38 -9.02
CA SER A 58 8.99 -6.30 -9.61
C SER A 58 8.45 -5.35 -8.54
N HIS A 59 7.99 -5.87 -7.41
CA HIS A 59 7.56 -5.04 -6.29
C HIS A 59 8.70 -4.18 -5.76
N ILE A 60 9.88 -4.78 -5.57
CA ILE A 60 11.06 -4.06 -5.07
C ILE A 60 11.43 -2.91 -6.02
N GLU A 61 11.39 -3.15 -7.32
CA GLU A 61 11.75 -2.15 -8.31
C GLU A 61 10.75 -1.00 -8.39
N LYS A 62 9.48 -1.24 -8.09
CA LYS A 62 8.41 -0.28 -8.30
C LYS A 62 7.93 0.43 -7.05
N ILE A 63 8.15 -0.15 -5.88
CA ILE A 63 7.50 0.32 -4.65
C ILE A 63 7.85 1.78 -4.31
N ASP A 64 9.10 2.18 -4.48
CA ASP A 64 9.54 3.54 -4.21
C ASP A 64 8.80 4.55 -5.09
N LEU A 65 8.72 4.25 -6.39
CA LEU A 65 8.06 5.12 -7.36
C LEU A 65 6.55 5.19 -7.11
N ILE A 66 5.93 4.06 -6.79
CA ILE A 66 4.49 3.99 -6.54
C ILE A 66 4.13 4.78 -5.29
N VAL A 67 4.89 4.62 -4.22
CA VAL A 67 4.66 5.37 -2.97
C VAL A 67 4.87 6.86 -3.20
N LYS A 68 5.94 7.24 -3.89
CA LYS A 68 6.20 8.64 -4.20
C LYS A 68 5.07 9.25 -5.01
N LYS A 69 4.59 8.52 -6.02
CA LYS A 69 3.48 8.99 -6.85
C LYS A 69 2.19 9.14 -6.05
N ALA A 70 1.92 8.21 -5.13
CA ALA A 70 0.74 8.30 -4.28
C ALA A 70 0.79 9.55 -3.39
N LEU A 71 1.95 9.85 -2.83
CA LEU A 71 2.14 11.06 -2.02
C LEU A 71 2.00 12.32 -2.86
N ASP A 72 2.63 12.35 -4.04
CA ASP A 72 2.54 13.50 -4.94
C ASP A 72 1.10 13.76 -5.39
N ASP A 73 0.39 12.72 -5.81
CA ASP A 73 -0.99 12.82 -6.28
C ASP A 73 -1.95 13.26 -5.17
N SER A 74 -1.68 12.87 -3.93
CA SER A 74 -2.51 13.25 -2.78
C SER A 74 -2.27 14.71 -2.33
N GLY A 75 -1.16 15.30 -2.73
CA GLY A 75 -0.76 16.64 -2.27
C GLY A 75 -0.26 16.68 -0.83
N ILE A 76 0.00 15.53 -0.24
CA ILE A 76 0.42 15.41 1.15
C ILE A 76 1.94 15.30 1.25
N LYS A 77 2.49 15.91 2.28
CA LYS A 77 3.92 15.79 2.60
C LYS A 77 4.14 14.57 3.49
N ILE A 78 5.32 13.97 3.39
CA ILE A 78 5.68 12.79 4.19
C ILE A 78 5.46 13.06 5.69
N LYS A 79 5.80 14.24 6.17
CA LYS A 79 5.65 14.62 7.57
C LYS A 79 4.20 14.61 8.07
N ASP A 80 3.24 14.68 7.16
CA ASP A 80 1.82 14.74 7.51
C ASP A 80 1.20 13.36 7.67
N ILE A 81 1.92 12.29 7.32
CA ILE A 81 1.43 10.91 7.47
C ILE A 81 1.40 10.54 8.94
N ASP A 82 0.27 9.98 9.39
CA ASP A 82 0.08 9.58 10.78
C ASP A 82 0.36 8.10 11.03
N ALA A 83 0.21 7.25 10.01
CA ALA A 83 0.47 5.82 10.10
C ALA A 83 0.74 5.23 8.73
N VAL A 84 1.46 4.11 8.70
CA VAL A 84 1.72 3.33 7.49
C VAL A 84 1.11 1.95 7.68
N ALA A 85 0.35 1.47 6.69
CA ALA A 85 -0.26 0.16 6.71
C ALA A 85 0.20 -0.65 5.51
N SER A 86 0.45 -1.95 5.71
CA SER A 86 0.80 -2.86 4.61
C SER A 86 0.03 -4.16 4.76
N THR A 87 -0.30 -4.80 3.63
CA THR A 87 -0.97 -6.09 3.62
C THR A 87 -0.05 -7.17 4.18
N ALA A 88 -0.55 -7.92 5.17
CA ALA A 88 0.21 -8.98 5.84
C ALA A 88 -0.16 -10.39 5.38
N GLY A 89 -1.27 -10.54 4.64
CA GLY A 89 -1.74 -11.83 4.13
C GLY A 89 -3.25 -11.89 4.01
N PRO A 90 -3.80 -12.99 3.48
CA PRO A 90 -3.07 -14.06 2.80
C PRO A 90 -2.52 -13.63 1.44
N GLY A 91 -1.50 -14.36 0.96
CA GLY A 91 -0.87 -14.07 -0.33
C GLY A 91 0.50 -14.74 -0.42
N LEU A 92 1.23 -14.46 -1.50
CA LEU A 92 2.59 -14.97 -1.67
C LEU A 92 3.52 -14.32 -0.64
N ILE A 93 4.14 -15.14 0.21
CA ILE A 93 4.97 -14.67 1.32
C ILE A 93 6.10 -13.75 0.84
N VAL A 94 6.78 -14.12 -0.25
CA VAL A 94 7.88 -13.29 -0.78
C VAL A 94 7.40 -11.92 -1.25
N CYS A 95 6.18 -11.83 -1.80
CA CYS A 95 5.60 -10.57 -2.23
C CYS A 95 5.15 -9.74 -1.03
N LEU A 96 4.48 -10.38 -0.07
CA LEU A 96 4.03 -9.72 1.15
C LEU A 96 5.19 -9.11 1.93
N SER A 97 6.32 -9.82 1.99
CA SER A 97 7.48 -9.35 2.73
C SER A 97 8.07 -8.05 2.17
N VAL A 98 7.94 -7.82 0.87
CA VAL A 98 8.39 -6.55 0.25
C VAL A 98 7.62 -5.37 0.83
N GLY A 99 6.28 -5.44 0.81
CA GLY A 99 5.44 -4.37 1.34
C GLY A 99 5.58 -4.20 2.84
N LEU A 100 5.66 -5.31 3.57
CA LEU A 100 5.83 -5.27 5.03
C LEU A 100 7.17 -4.64 5.41
N SER A 101 8.26 -5.06 4.77
CA SER A 101 9.59 -4.54 5.05
C SER A 101 9.70 -3.06 4.69
N PHE A 102 9.20 -2.68 3.53
CA PHE A 102 9.18 -1.28 3.10
C PHE A 102 8.35 -0.43 4.06
N GLY A 103 7.14 -0.89 4.38
CA GLY A 103 6.23 -0.16 5.27
C GLY A 103 6.81 0.05 6.65
N LYS A 104 7.42 -0.99 7.23
CA LYS A 104 8.08 -0.88 8.53
C LYS A 104 9.23 0.11 8.52
N ALA A 105 10.08 0.03 7.49
CA ALA A 105 11.22 0.93 7.36
C ALA A 105 10.76 2.39 7.15
N PHE A 106 9.75 2.57 6.31
CA PHE A 106 9.19 3.89 6.04
C PHE A 106 8.58 4.48 7.31
N ALA A 107 7.75 3.73 8.02
CA ALA A 107 7.12 4.18 9.26
C ALA A 107 8.18 4.53 10.31
N SER A 108 9.22 3.70 10.44
CA SER A 108 10.33 3.96 11.35
C SER A 108 11.07 5.24 11.00
N SER A 109 11.30 5.48 9.70
CA SER A 109 12.02 6.67 9.25
C SER A 109 11.29 7.98 9.56
N ILE A 110 9.96 7.94 9.62
CA ILE A 110 9.14 9.12 9.94
C ILE A 110 8.63 9.11 11.38
N ASN A 111 9.05 8.11 12.16
CA ASN A 111 8.66 7.93 13.57
C ASN A 111 7.14 7.84 13.76
N LYS A 112 6.50 7.02 12.94
CA LYS A 112 5.05 6.79 12.99
C LYS A 112 4.75 5.31 13.11
N PRO A 113 3.54 4.95 13.61
CA PRO A 113 3.17 3.54 13.76
C PRO A 113 3.04 2.82 12.43
N PHE A 114 3.34 1.52 12.46
CA PHE A 114 3.13 0.61 11.34
C PHE A 114 2.02 -0.38 11.69
N ILE A 115 1.10 -0.62 10.74
CA ILE A 115 -0.04 -1.50 10.91
C ILE A 115 0.00 -2.58 9.83
N ALA A 116 -0.02 -3.85 10.24
CA ALA A 116 -0.15 -4.97 9.32
C ALA A 116 -1.64 -5.29 9.17
N VAL A 117 -2.11 -5.36 7.92
CA VAL A 117 -3.53 -5.54 7.62
C VAL A 117 -3.75 -6.86 6.90
N ASN A 118 -4.73 -7.65 7.37
CA ASN A 118 -5.11 -8.89 6.70
C ASN A 118 -5.78 -8.55 5.36
N HIS A 119 -5.34 -9.22 4.29
CA HIS A 119 -5.83 -8.97 2.93
C HIS A 119 -7.36 -9.19 2.80
N LEU A 120 -7.87 -10.25 3.43
CA LEU A 120 -9.31 -10.54 3.39
C LEU A 120 -10.12 -9.49 4.16
N GLU A 121 -9.60 -9.02 5.29
CA GLU A 121 -10.25 -7.93 6.03
C GLU A 121 -10.26 -6.65 5.20
N GLY A 122 -9.18 -6.37 4.49
CA GLY A 122 -9.10 -5.24 3.58
C GLY A 122 -10.18 -5.30 2.51
N HIS A 123 -10.37 -6.45 1.88
CA HIS A 123 -11.41 -6.64 0.88
C HIS A 123 -12.82 -6.54 1.49
N ALA A 124 -13.02 -7.11 2.67
CA ALA A 124 -14.31 -7.06 3.35
C ALA A 124 -14.73 -5.64 3.71
N LEU A 125 -13.73 -4.79 4.02
CA LEU A 125 -13.97 -3.41 4.39
C LEU A 125 -13.98 -2.44 3.20
N SER A 126 -13.51 -2.87 2.03
CA SER A 126 -13.37 -1.99 0.87
C SER A 126 -14.67 -1.34 0.41
N PRO A 127 -15.86 -1.96 0.52
CA PRO A 127 -17.11 -1.27 0.19
C PRO A 127 -17.38 -0.02 1.01
N LYS A 128 -16.75 0.10 2.19
CA LYS A 128 -16.90 1.29 3.04
C LYS A 128 -16.09 2.48 2.53
N LEU A 129 -15.18 2.26 1.57
CA LEU A 129 -14.33 3.30 1.00
C LEU A 129 -14.96 4.00 -0.20
N VAL A 130 -16.06 3.49 -0.69
CA VAL A 130 -16.76 4.04 -1.88
C VAL A 130 -18.03 4.77 -1.50
#